data_3f257eccddf0d347e58d708c7018f1c8
#
_entry.id   3f257eccddf0d347e58d708c7018f1c8
#
_cell.length_a   1.000
_cell.length_b   1.000
_cell.length_c   1.000
_cell.angle_alpha   90.00
_cell.angle_beta   90.00
_cell.angle_gamma   90.00
#
_symmetry.space_group_name_H-M   'P 1'
#
loop_
_entity.id
_entity.type
_entity.pdbx_description
1 polymer ?
#
loop_
_entity_poly.entity_id
_entity_poly.type
_entity_poly.pdbx_seq_one_letter_code
_entity_poly.pdbx_strand_id
1 'polypeptide(L)'
;MKNYNFDEYINRKNSDCVKYDGLKKYFDVENARPMWVADMDFQTPKFILDDLKKVFDKKILGYPIVSNKVHDSIISWYKKRHDLSNFTENDILLTSGVVTALSACIEAFSNENDEVIIQTPVYFPFFSVVKDNNRKLILNPLKNSDDYYTMDFKDLENKITSKTKLLILCSPHNPVGRVWSKEELLKLAKICYENNITIISDEIHSDLVFKKFTSFLHLEDKYLNNLVILNSPSKTFNLAGLNSSYIICKNSTLKKRLNSVINKHHIGSVNIFGLESIISAYNKGEEWLEFLLQYLKDNINYVDDFLKENNNSITFNKPEATYLLWLNFSKIKDSHKNIFDRLLHNANLVLNDGSTFGKEGKYYFRLNIALSKNELIKSLSYLNNEFN
;
A
#
# COMPACT_ATOMS: atom_id res chain seq x y z
N MET A 1 9.86 -29.12 6.13
CA MET A 1 9.58 -27.73 5.74
C MET A 1 8.08 -27.60 5.55
N LYS A 2 7.46 -26.55 6.12
CA LYS A 2 6.05 -26.25 5.81
C LYS A 2 5.97 -25.90 4.34
N ASN A 3 5.09 -26.53 3.59
CA ASN A 3 4.89 -26.23 2.18
C ASN A 3 3.64 -25.34 2.07
N TYR A 4 3.82 -24.04 1.76
CA TYR A 4 2.73 -23.12 1.50
C TYR A 4 2.35 -23.22 0.02
N ASN A 5 1.09 -23.55 -0.28
CA ASN A 5 0.61 -23.70 -1.64
C ASN A 5 0.02 -22.40 -2.17
N PHE A 6 0.82 -21.62 -2.91
CA PHE A 6 0.35 -20.41 -3.60
C PHE A 6 -0.25 -20.69 -4.99
N ASP A 7 -0.24 -21.94 -5.47
CA ASP A 7 -0.87 -22.35 -6.73
C ASP A 7 -2.31 -22.81 -6.55
N GLU A 8 -2.80 -22.90 -5.31
CA GLU A 8 -4.19 -23.24 -5.04
C GLU A 8 -5.13 -22.19 -5.62
N TYR A 9 -6.06 -22.65 -6.48
CA TYR A 9 -7.11 -21.78 -7.00
C TYR A 9 -8.25 -21.65 -5.98
N ILE A 10 -8.49 -20.44 -5.53
CA ILE A 10 -9.61 -20.11 -4.64
C ILE A 10 -10.65 -19.33 -5.43
N ASN A 11 -11.84 -19.91 -5.60
CA ASN A 11 -12.95 -19.19 -6.23
C ASN A 11 -13.45 -18.09 -5.31
N ARG A 12 -13.31 -16.83 -5.76
CA ARG A 12 -13.76 -15.64 -5.02
C ARG A 12 -15.04 -15.01 -5.62
N LYS A 13 -15.62 -15.59 -6.67
CA LYS A 13 -16.92 -15.14 -7.22
C LYS A 13 -18.06 -15.50 -6.26
N ASN A 14 -19.05 -14.63 -6.17
CA ASN A 14 -20.20 -14.76 -5.26
C ASN A 14 -19.81 -14.82 -3.77
N SER A 15 -18.79 -14.06 -3.40
CA SER A 15 -18.30 -13.93 -2.01
C SER A 15 -18.36 -12.49 -1.48
N ASP A 16 -19.09 -11.62 -2.18
CA ASP A 16 -19.14 -10.17 -1.95
C ASP A 16 -17.76 -9.50 -2.04
N CYS A 17 -16.85 -10.12 -2.77
CA CYS A 17 -15.48 -9.64 -2.94
C CYS A 17 -15.43 -8.51 -3.97
N VAL A 18 -14.99 -7.33 -3.57
CA VAL A 18 -14.86 -6.15 -4.44
C VAL A 18 -14.09 -6.46 -5.73
N LYS A 19 -13.02 -7.26 -5.65
CA LYS A 19 -12.16 -7.59 -6.78
C LYS A 19 -12.91 -8.33 -7.89
N TYR A 20 -13.74 -9.31 -7.55
CA TYR A 20 -14.48 -10.17 -8.48
C TYR A 20 -15.94 -9.72 -8.68
N ASP A 21 -16.67 -9.54 -7.60
CA ASP A 21 -18.10 -9.27 -7.66
C ASP A 21 -18.40 -7.78 -7.93
N GLY A 22 -17.38 -6.93 -7.75
CA GLY A 22 -17.46 -5.50 -8.08
C GLY A 22 -17.28 -5.17 -9.56
N LEU A 23 -16.92 -6.13 -10.44
CA LEU A 23 -16.61 -5.88 -11.85
C LEU A 23 -17.75 -5.17 -12.59
N LYS A 24 -18.99 -5.64 -12.41
CA LYS A 24 -20.15 -5.01 -13.05
C LYS A 24 -20.37 -3.58 -12.58
N LYS A 25 -20.21 -3.34 -11.28
CA LYS A 25 -20.40 -2.02 -10.69
C LYS A 25 -19.38 -0.98 -11.12
N TYR A 26 -18.11 -1.38 -11.23
CA TYR A 26 -17.00 -0.44 -11.43
C TYR A 26 -16.53 -0.34 -12.88
N PHE A 27 -16.76 -1.37 -13.70
CA PHE A 27 -16.25 -1.48 -15.06
C PHE A 27 -17.31 -1.88 -16.10
N ASP A 28 -18.54 -2.14 -15.68
CA ASP A 28 -19.64 -2.62 -16.54
C ASP A 28 -19.33 -3.92 -17.29
N VAL A 29 -18.51 -4.80 -16.71
CA VAL A 29 -18.19 -6.13 -17.24
C VAL A 29 -18.45 -7.21 -16.19
N GLU A 30 -18.75 -8.46 -16.64
CA GLU A 30 -19.12 -9.56 -15.72
C GLU A 30 -18.06 -10.68 -15.67
N ASN A 31 -17.39 -10.94 -16.77
CA ASN A 31 -16.55 -12.13 -16.93
C ASN A 31 -15.07 -11.84 -17.20
N ALA A 32 -14.60 -10.62 -16.96
CA ALA A 32 -13.19 -10.27 -17.11
C ALA A 32 -12.33 -10.80 -15.92
N ARG A 33 -11.03 -10.95 -16.17
CA ARG A 33 -10.05 -11.34 -15.13
C ARG A 33 -9.65 -10.11 -14.32
N PRO A 34 -9.94 -10.09 -13.01
CA PRO A 34 -9.68 -8.92 -12.18
C PRO A 34 -8.25 -8.93 -11.66
N MET A 35 -7.43 -8.00 -12.12
CA MET A 35 -6.06 -7.78 -11.65
C MET A 35 -5.86 -6.34 -11.14
N TRP A 36 -6.91 -5.73 -10.62
CA TRP A 36 -6.97 -4.30 -10.26
C TRP A 36 -6.87 -4.02 -8.74
N VAL A 37 -7.60 -4.75 -7.90
CA VAL A 37 -7.57 -4.53 -6.45
C VAL A 37 -6.24 -4.99 -5.86
N ALA A 38 -5.66 -4.19 -4.96
CA ALA A 38 -4.44 -4.54 -4.23
C ALA A 38 -4.74 -5.45 -3.02
N ASP A 39 -5.29 -6.64 -3.31
CA ASP A 39 -5.37 -7.79 -2.42
C ASP A 39 -4.85 -9.04 -3.17
N MET A 40 -4.57 -10.12 -2.46
CA MET A 40 -4.03 -11.34 -3.06
C MET A 40 -5.13 -12.36 -3.33
N ASP A 41 -4.93 -13.21 -4.35
CA ASP A 41 -5.78 -14.38 -4.60
C ASP A 41 -5.25 -15.64 -3.89
N PHE A 42 -4.23 -15.48 -3.04
CA PHE A 42 -3.73 -16.53 -2.16
C PHE A 42 -4.57 -16.65 -0.89
N GLN A 43 -4.63 -17.85 -0.34
CA GLN A 43 -5.27 -18.07 0.95
C GLN A 43 -4.60 -17.19 2.03
N THR A 44 -5.42 -16.55 2.86
CA THR A 44 -4.95 -15.98 4.12
C THR A 44 -4.22 -17.08 4.91
N PRO A 45 -3.03 -16.79 5.48
CA PRO A 45 -2.24 -17.83 6.16
C PRO A 45 -3.05 -18.66 7.15
N LYS A 46 -2.95 -19.98 7.01
CA LYS A 46 -3.75 -20.92 7.83
C LYS A 46 -3.61 -20.67 9.34
N PHE A 47 -2.42 -20.31 9.81
CA PHE A 47 -2.22 -20.03 11.24
C PHE A 47 -3.01 -18.81 11.72
N ILE A 48 -3.25 -17.81 10.84
CA ILE A 48 -4.11 -16.67 11.16
C ILE A 48 -5.57 -17.12 11.21
N LEU A 49 -6.03 -17.88 10.21
CA LEU A 49 -7.39 -18.42 10.19
C LEU A 49 -7.67 -19.31 11.42
N ASP A 50 -6.72 -20.14 11.81
CA ASP A 50 -6.82 -20.99 13.00
C ASP A 50 -6.93 -20.17 14.30
N ASP A 51 -6.19 -19.06 14.43
CA ASP A 51 -6.27 -18.18 15.59
C ASP A 51 -7.59 -17.38 15.61
N LEU A 52 -8.04 -16.89 14.44
CA LEU A 52 -9.35 -16.24 14.32
C LEU A 52 -10.50 -17.20 14.70
N LYS A 53 -10.39 -18.48 14.30
CA LYS A 53 -11.36 -19.51 14.71
C LYS A 53 -11.42 -19.66 16.23
N LYS A 54 -10.29 -19.60 16.94
CA LYS A 54 -10.28 -19.62 18.41
C LYS A 54 -11.04 -18.45 19.03
N VAL A 55 -11.09 -17.30 18.35
CA VAL A 55 -11.92 -16.17 18.80
C VAL A 55 -13.41 -16.52 18.70
N PHE A 56 -13.84 -17.14 17.59
CA PHE A 56 -15.21 -17.64 17.45
C PHE A 56 -15.57 -18.68 18.50
N ASP A 57 -14.65 -19.58 18.84
CA ASP A 57 -14.87 -20.66 19.82
C ASP A 57 -15.13 -20.12 21.23
N LYS A 58 -14.83 -18.85 21.53
CA LYS A 58 -15.21 -18.17 22.77
C LYS A 58 -16.72 -17.88 22.87
N LYS A 59 -17.46 -18.00 21.77
CA LYS A 59 -18.92 -17.85 21.65
C LYS A 59 -19.49 -16.46 22.00
N ILE A 60 -18.69 -15.51 22.48
CA ILE A 60 -19.11 -14.15 22.83
C ILE A 60 -18.19 -13.17 22.12
N LEU A 61 -18.76 -12.34 21.27
CA LEU A 61 -18.06 -11.29 20.51
C LEU A 61 -18.32 -9.92 21.17
N GLY A 62 -17.96 -9.80 22.46
CA GLY A 62 -18.10 -8.56 23.23
C GLY A 62 -17.04 -7.53 22.90
N TYR A 63 -17.06 -6.40 23.61
CA TYR A 63 -16.07 -5.35 23.44
C TYR A 63 -14.66 -5.84 23.80
N PRO A 64 -13.68 -5.74 22.88
CA PRO A 64 -12.32 -6.15 23.18
C PRO A 64 -11.59 -5.08 23.99
N ILE A 65 -10.61 -5.52 24.78
CA ILE A 65 -9.57 -4.65 25.29
C ILE A 65 -8.30 -4.78 24.43
N VAL A 66 -7.62 -3.68 24.19
CA VAL A 66 -6.30 -3.72 23.57
C VAL A 66 -5.30 -4.21 24.63
N SER A 67 -4.87 -5.45 24.53
CA SER A 67 -3.89 -6.02 25.43
C SER A 67 -2.45 -5.68 25.03
N ASN A 68 -1.52 -5.77 25.97
CA ASN A 68 -0.09 -5.57 25.68
C ASN A 68 0.41 -6.49 24.57
N LYS A 69 -0.21 -7.67 24.37
CA LYS A 69 0.15 -8.61 23.29
C LYS A 69 0.10 -7.98 21.90
N VAL A 70 -0.82 -7.04 21.67
CA VAL A 70 -0.91 -6.32 20.39
C VAL A 70 0.33 -5.44 20.19
N HIS A 71 0.66 -4.63 21.19
CA HIS A 71 1.82 -3.74 21.14
C HIS A 71 3.13 -4.52 21.07
N ASP A 72 3.28 -5.56 21.90
CA ASP A 72 4.45 -6.43 21.91
C ASP A 72 4.68 -7.10 20.55
N SER A 73 3.61 -7.54 19.88
CA SER A 73 3.71 -8.16 18.55
C SER A 73 4.18 -7.16 17.50
N ILE A 74 3.68 -5.92 17.52
CA ILE A 74 4.12 -4.85 16.61
C ILE A 74 5.60 -4.51 16.87
N ILE A 75 5.99 -4.26 18.11
CA ILE A 75 7.36 -3.91 18.49
C ILE A 75 8.32 -5.04 18.12
N SER A 76 7.97 -6.29 18.43
CA SER A 76 8.79 -7.46 18.12
C SER A 76 8.97 -7.65 16.62
N TRP A 77 7.90 -7.40 15.82
CA TRP A 77 7.96 -7.46 14.36
C TRP A 77 8.92 -6.41 13.80
N TYR A 78 8.80 -5.15 14.24
CA TYR A 78 9.71 -4.09 13.79
C TYR A 78 11.16 -4.37 14.17
N LYS A 79 11.41 -4.87 15.39
CA LYS A 79 12.76 -5.27 15.82
C LYS A 79 13.32 -6.37 14.95
N LYS A 80 12.53 -7.40 14.67
CA LYS A 80 12.97 -8.57 13.93
C LYS A 80 13.10 -8.31 12.42
N ARG A 81 12.10 -7.65 11.82
CA ARG A 81 11.98 -7.48 10.37
C ARG A 81 12.72 -6.25 9.85
N HIS A 82 12.72 -5.18 10.62
CA HIS A 82 13.23 -3.88 10.19
C HIS A 82 14.43 -3.40 11.01
N ASP A 83 14.92 -4.17 11.98
CA ASP A 83 16.00 -3.78 12.90
C ASP A 83 15.74 -2.45 13.63
N LEU A 84 14.48 -2.28 14.10
CA LEU A 84 13.99 -1.09 14.77
C LEU A 84 13.52 -1.40 16.19
N SER A 85 14.06 -0.68 17.17
CA SER A 85 13.71 -0.80 18.59
C SER A 85 13.64 0.56 19.30
N ASN A 86 13.51 1.64 18.54
CA ASN A 86 13.56 3.02 19.04
C ASN A 86 12.16 3.63 19.30
N PHE A 87 11.14 2.81 19.46
CA PHE A 87 9.79 3.21 19.88
C PHE A 87 9.21 2.18 20.85
N THR A 88 8.16 2.56 21.59
CA THR A 88 7.51 1.78 22.64
C THR A 88 6.01 1.69 22.41
N GLU A 89 5.30 0.91 23.26
CA GLU A 89 3.84 0.82 23.24
C GLU A 89 3.17 2.20 23.38
N ASN A 90 3.81 3.12 24.09
CA ASN A 90 3.30 4.47 24.25
C ASN A 90 3.32 5.30 22.96
N ASP A 91 4.06 4.89 21.95
CA ASP A 91 4.15 5.58 20.67
C ASP A 91 3.14 5.06 19.65
N ILE A 92 2.38 3.99 20.00
CA ILE A 92 1.44 3.31 19.11
C ILE A 92 0.01 3.78 19.38
N LEU A 93 -0.73 4.09 18.31
CA LEU A 93 -2.19 4.28 18.32
C LEU A 93 -2.82 3.31 17.32
N LEU A 94 -3.96 2.70 17.69
CA LEU A 94 -4.69 1.79 16.80
C LEU A 94 -5.78 2.54 16.03
N THR A 95 -6.07 2.08 14.82
CA THR A 95 -7.14 2.62 13.98
C THR A 95 -7.78 1.52 13.10
N SER A 96 -8.98 1.80 12.60
CA SER A 96 -9.76 0.87 11.77
C SER A 96 -9.38 0.91 10.28
N GLY A 97 -8.11 1.12 9.95
CA GLY A 97 -7.60 1.13 8.58
C GLY A 97 -6.67 2.31 8.30
N VAL A 98 -5.69 2.11 7.39
CA VAL A 98 -4.66 3.12 7.08
C VAL A 98 -5.25 4.37 6.43
N VAL A 99 -6.26 4.24 5.56
CA VAL A 99 -6.93 5.42 4.95
C VAL A 99 -7.67 6.23 6.00
N THR A 100 -8.31 5.58 6.97
CA THR A 100 -8.93 6.24 8.12
C THR A 100 -7.90 6.95 8.98
N ALA A 101 -6.75 6.30 9.26
CA ALA A 101 -5.64 6.89 9.97
C ALA A 101 -5.09 8.13 9.26
N LEU A 102 -4.96 8.05 7.92
CA LEU A 102 -4.50 9.16 7.10
C LEU A 102 -5.43 10.38 7.19
N SER A 103 -6.75 10.16 7.10
CA SER A 103 -7.75 11.23 7.28
C SER A 103 -7.63 11.88 8.67
N ALA A 104 -7.49 11.07 9.72
CA ALA A 104 -7.31 11.56 11.08
C ALA A 104 -6.02 12.39 11.25
N CYS A 105 -4.92 11.99 10.59
CA CYS A 105 -3.67 12.76 10.60
C CYS A 105 -3.84 14.12 9.90
N ILE A 106 -4.53 14.16 8.76
CA ILE A 106 -4.79 15.42 8.04
C ILE A 106 -5.58 16.36 8.93
N GLU A 107 -6.66 15.91 9.56
CA GLU A 107 -7.46 16.73 10.48
C GLU A 107 -6.64 17.17 11.70
N ALA A 108 -5.84 16.27 12.28
CA ALA A 108 -5.07 16.56 13.49
C ALA A 108 -3.95 17.59 13.26
N PHE A 109 -3.34 17.63 12.08
CA PHE A 109 -2.09 18.36 11.87
C PHE A 109 -2.20 19.54 10.91
N SER A 110 -3.37 19.79 10.34
CA SER A 110 -3.65 20.93 9.47
C SER A 110 -5.00 21.55 9.75
N ASN A 111 -5.25 22.72 9.19
CA ASN A 111 -6.55 23.39 9.17
C ASN A 111 -7.14 23.39 7.77
N GLU A 112 -8.41 23.76 7.63
CA GLU A 112 -9.02 23.95 6.31
C GLU A 112 -8.23 24.96 5.47
N ASN A 113 -8.09 24.67 4.19
CA ASN A 113 -7.30 25.43 3.21
C ASN A 113 -5.78 25.41 3.40
N ASP A 114 -5.24 24.70 4.41
CA ASP A 114 -3.81 24.39 4.45
C ASP A 114 -3.43 23.48 3.28
N GLU A 115 -2.16 23.54 2.88
CA GLU A 115 -1.64 22.80 1.76
C GLU A 115 -1.06 21.45 2.22
N VAL A 116 -1.41 20.40 1.47
CA VAL A 116 -0.91 19.04 1.66
C VAL A 116 -0.24 18.57 0.37
N ILE A 117 1.03 18.19 0.44
CA ILE A 117 1.81 17.71 -0.69
C ILE A 117 1.68 16.19 -0.80
N ILE A 118 1.45 15.70 -2.02
CA ILE A 118 1.59 14.27 -2.39
C ILE A 118 2.50 14.13 -3.61
N GLN A 119 3.16 12.98 -3.76
CA GLN A 119 4.13 12.72 -4.85
C GLN A 119 3.53 11.78 -5.90
N THR A 120 3.11 12.33 -7.04
CA THR A 120 2.45 11.58 -8.12
C THR A 120 3.43 10.95 -9.12
N PRO A 121 3.07 9.81 -9.78
CA PRO A 121 1.83 9.05 -9.62
C PRO A 121 1.80 8.32 -8.27
N VAL A 122 0.65 8.34 -7.58
CA VAL A 122 0.53 7.74 -6.25
C VAL A 122 -0.88 7.19 -6.00
N TYR A 123 -1.03 6.34 -5.01
CA TYR A 123 -2.26 5.72 -4.57
C TYR A 123 -3.42 6.72 -4.50
N PHE A 124 -4.44 6.49 -5.33
CA PHE A 124 -5.50 7.46 -5.58
C PHE A 124 -6.30 7.92 -4.35
N PRO A 125 -6.47 7.15 -3.26
CA PRO A 125 -7.10 7.67 -2.06
C PRO A 125 -6.37 8.85 -1.40
N PHE A 126 -5.07 9.07 -1.69
CA PHE A 126 -4.38 10.26 -1.19
C PHE A 126 -5.00 11.55 -1.74
N PHE A 127 -5.49 11.53 -2.97
CA PHE A 127 -6.18 12.68 -3.58
C PHE A 127 -7.50 12.99 -2.87
N SER A 128 -8.33 11.95 -2.64
CA SER A 128 -9.65 12.12 -2.02
C SER A 128 -9.54 12.51 -0.56
N VAL A 129 -8.69 11.84 0.24
CA VAL A 129 -8.60 12.18 1.68
C VAL A 129 -8.12 13.62 1.92
N VAL A 130 -7.28 14.19 1.05
CA VAL A 130 -6.87 15.59 1.16
C VAL A 130 -8.03 16.52 0.85
N LYS A 131 -8.74 16.26 -0.26
CA LYS A 131 -9.87 17.08 -0.72
C LYS A 131 -11.08 16.98 0.22
N ASP A 132 -11.43 15.76 0.63
CA ASP A 132 -12.59 15.49 1.49
C ASP A 132 -12.42 16.09 2.90
N ASN A 133 -11.17 16.34 3.30
CA ASN A 133 -10.85 17.08 4.52
C ASN A 133 -10.74 18.62 4.30
N ASN A 134 -11.17 19.17 3.15
CA ASN A 134 -11.10 20.59 2.82
C ASN A 134 -9.68 21.18 2.84
N ARG A 135 -8.65 20.38 2.49
CA ARG A 135 -7.27 20.84 2.35
C ARG A 135 -6.94 21.05 0.88
N LYS A 136 -6.00 21.95 0.62
CA LYS A 136 -5.52 22.22 -0.73
C LYS A 136 -4.47 21.21 -1.11
N LEU A 137 -4.77 20.43 -2.15
CA LEU A 137 -3.87 19.42 -2.68
C LEU A 137 -2.77 20.05 -3.55
N ILE A 138 -1.51 19.79 -3.20
CA ILE A 138 -0.33 20.19 -3.96
C ILE A 138 0.36 18.94 -4.51
N LEU A 139 0.55 18.90 -5.82
CA LEU A 139 1.19 17.76 -6.49
C LEU A 139 2.67 18.04 -6.70
N ASN A 140 3.52 17.13 -6.24
CA ASN A 140 4.95 17.07 -6.54
C ASN A 140 5.22 15.84 -7.41
N PRO A 141 5.19 15.96 -8.75
CA PRO A 141 5.41 14.82 -9.63
C PRO A 141 6.80 14.22 -9.44
N LEU A 142 6.87 12.90 -9.39
CA LEU A 142 8.12 12.17 -9.46
C LEU A 142 8.75 12.34 -10.85
N LYS A 143 10.08 12.35 -10.89
CA LYS A 143 10.82 12.27 -12.17
C LYS A 143 10.80 10.83 -12.66
N ASN A 144 10.45 10.65 -13.92
CA ASN A 144 10.51 9.38 -14.61
C ASN A 144 11.68 9.37 -15.58
N SER A 145 12.57 8.40 -15.46
CA SER A 145 13.67 8.13 -16.40
C SER A 145 13.60 6.65 -16.76
N ASP A 146 13.10 6.34 -17.95
CA ASP A 146 12.94 4.97 -18.45
C ASP A 146 12.21 4.04 -17.45
N ASP A 147 11.03 4.50 -17.01
CA ASP A 147 10.17 3.83 -16.03
C ASP A 147 10.76 3.72 -14.60
N TYR A 148 11.94 4.31 -14.34
CA TYR A 148 12.50 4.46 -13.01
C TYR A 148 12.18 5.83 -12.41
N TYR A 149 11.52 5.82 -11.26
CA TYR A 149 10.99 7.03 -10.62
C TYR A 149 11.85 7.51 -9.46
N THR A 150 12.10 8.81 -9.39
CA THR A 150 12.84 9.48 -8.31
C THR A 150 12.12 10.71 -7.81
N MET A 151 12.38 11.14 -6.56
CA MET A 151 11.80 12.37 -6.02
C MET A 151 12.37 13.61 -6.73
N ASP A 152 11.49 14.54 -7.11
CA ASP A 152 11.92 15.87 -7.57
C ASP A 152 11.98 16.84 -6.39
N PHE A 153 13.12 16.87 -5.73
CA PHE A 153 13.33 17.75 -4.58
C PHE A 153 13.31 19.24 -4.95
N LYS A 154 13.78 19.60 -6.16
CA LYS A 154 13.75 21.00 -6.62
C LYS A 154 12.31 21.49 -6.83
N ASP A 155 11.47 20.66 -7.45
CA ASP A 155 10.05 20.96 -7.59
C ASP A 155 9.35 21.01 -6.23
N LEU A 156 9.71 20.08 -5.31
CA LEU A 156 9.19 20.08 -3.94
C LEU A 156 9.48 21.42 -3.23
N GLU A 157 10.76 21.85 -3.20
CA GLU A 157 11.17 23.09 -2.55
C GLU A 157 10.43 24.32 -3.14
N ASN A 158 10.27 24.36 -4.47
CA ASN A 158 9.56 25.45 -5.16
C ASN A 158 8.05 25.51 -4.83
N LYS A 159 7.46 24.39 -4.40
CA LYS A 159 6.01 24.31 -4.08
C LYS A 159 5.68 24.54 -2.63
N ILE A 160 6.67 24.54 -1.76
CA ILE A 160 6.49 24.83 -0.34
C ILE A 160 6.13 26.31 -0.13
N THR A 161 5.06 26.55 0.60
CA THR A 161 4.63 27.89 1.04
C THR A 161 4.43 27.92 2.54
N SER A 162 4.13 29.08 3.11
CA SER A 162 3.78 29.20 4.54
C SER A 162 2.51 28.44 4.92
N LYS A 163 1.67 28.08 3.94
CA LYS A 163 0.44 27.27 4.12
C LYS A 163 0.69 25.77 4.02
N THR A 164 1.85 25.34 3.57
CA THR A 164 2.18 23.91 3.48
C THR A 164 2.40 23.35 4.88
N LYS A 165 1.56 22.40 5.30
CA LYS A 165 1.61 21.80 6.64
C LYS A 165 1.94 20.32 6.63
N LEU A 166 1.60 19.61 5.56
CA LEU A 166 1.72 18.16 5.48
C LEU A 166 2.36 17.71 4.17
N LEU A 167 3.13 16.65 4.25
CA LEU A 167 3.53 15.84 3.11
C LEU A 167 3.14 14.39 3.39
N ILE A 168 2.40 13.78 2.46
CA ILE A 168 2.03 12.37 2.54
C ILE A 168 2.97 11.59 1.61
N LEU A 169 3.75 10.68 2.20
CA LEU A 169 4.66 9.80 1.49
C LEU A 169 4.10 8.37 1.43
N CYS A 170 4.16 7.75 0.28
CA CYS A 170 3.95 6.31 0.11
C CYS A 170 5.33 5.61 0.11
N SER A 171 5.60 4.72 1.07
CA SER A 171 6.91 4.08 1.26
C SER A 171 6.77 2.64 1.76
N PRO A 172 6.95 1.63 0.93
CA PRO A 172 7.23 1.62 -0.52
C PRO A 172 6.16 2.29 -1.37
N HIS A 173 6.54 2.82 -2.54
CA HIS A 173 5.69 3.67 -3.35
C HIS A 173 4.80 2.89 -4.32
N ASN A 174 3.51 2.93 -4.13
CA ASN A 174 2.48 2.41 -5.03
C ASN A 174 1.95 3.56 -5.93
N PRO A 175 2.00 3.44 -7.27
CA PRO A 175 2.06 2.20 -8.05
C PRO A 175 3.46 1.82 -8.58
N VAL A 176 4.46 2.65 -8.47
CA VAL A 176 5.74 2.52 -9.20
C VAL A 176 6.72 1.51 -8.58
N GLY A 177 6.38 0.94 -7.40
CA GLY A 177 7.14 -0.11 -6.77
C GLY A 177 8.50 0.31 -6.19
N ARG A 178 8.76 1.63 -5.98
CA ARG A 178 10.02 2.12 -5.43
C ARG A 178 10.13 1.89 -3.92
N VAL A 179 11.33 1.50 -3.49
CA VAL A 179 11.78 1.57 -2.09
C VAL A 179 12.76 2.75 -1.98
N TRP A 180 12.36 3.78 -1.25
CA TRP A 180 13.19 4.97 -1.09
C TRP A 180 14.47 4.68 -0.30
N SER A 181 15.60 5.19 -0.76
CA SER A 181 16.88 5.03 -0.07
C SER A 181 16.92 5.87 1.20
N LYS A 182 17.85 5.54 2.11
CA LYS A 182 18.08 6.36 3.33
C LYS A 182 18.43 7.80 3.00
N GLU A 183 19.18 8.02 1.93
CA GLU A 183 19.60 9.34 1.45
C GLU A 183 18.40 10.14 0.92
N GLU A 184 17.49 9.49 0.13
CA GLU A 184 16.25 10.12 -0.36
C GLU A 184 15.35 10.51 0.82
N LEU A 185 15.16 9.60 1.79
CA LEU A 185 14.35 9.86 2.99
C LEU A 185 14.96 10.96 3.88
N LEU A 186 16.28 10.96 4.07
CA LEU A 186 16.99 11.97 4.86
C LEU A 186 16.85 13.35 4.22
N LYS A 187 17.00 13.45 2.89
CA LYS A 187 16.84 14.70 2.17
C LYS A 187 15.41 15.22 2.28
N LEU A 188 14.41 14.34 2.11
CA LEU A 188 13.00 14.70 2.29
C LEU A 188 12.72 15.18 3.73
N ALA A 189 13.20 14.43 4.72
CA ALA A 189 13.03 14.75 6.13
C ALA A 189 13.66 16.12 6.48
N LYS A 190 14.85 16.44 5.93
CA LYS A 190 15.51 17.72 6.14
C LYS A 190 14.69 18.87 5.58
N ILE A 191 14.22 18.77 4.32
CA ILE A 191 13.36 19.80 3.70
C ILE A 191 12.10 20.02 4.52
N CYS A 192 11.42 18.96 4.92
CA CYS A 192 10.19 19.06 5.70
C CYS A 192 10.44 19.63 7.11
N TYR A 193 11.53 19.23 7.77
CA TYR A 193 11.92 19.73 9.10
C TYR A 193 12.20 21.23 9.07
N GLU A 194 13.00 21.70 8.11
CA GLU A 194 13.37 23.12 7.94
C GLU A 194 12.15 24.02 7.64
N ASN A 195 11.09 23.44 7.06
CA ASN A 195 9.85 24.16 6.72
C ASN A 195 8.68 23.88 7.68
N ASN A 196 8.89 23.19 8.80
CA ASN A 196 7.85 22.82 9.78
C ASN A 196 6.69 22.02 9.16
N ILE A 197 6.99 21.13 8.18
CA ILE A 197 6.02 20.27 7.52
C ILE A 197 6.02 18.92 8.23
N THR A 198 4.84 18.43 8.63
CA THR A 198 4.71 17.08 9.19
C THR A 198 4.64 16.06 8.05
N ILE A 199 5.47 15.01 8.14
CA ILE A 199 5.46 13.89 7.21
C ILE A 199 4.52 12.82 7.75
N ILE A 200 3.58 12.36 6.89
CA ILE A 200 2.77 11.18 7.11
C ILE A 200 3.30 10.10 6.16
N SER A 201 4.01 9.11 6.69
CA SER A 201 4.57 8.00 5.91
C SER A 201 3.63 6.82 5.94
N ASP A 202 3.01 6.50 4.81
CA ASP A 202 2.26 5.25 4.64
C ASP A 202 3.23 4.12 4.30
N GLU A 203 3.52 3.29 5.30
CA GLU A 203 4.46 2.16 5.22
C GLU A 203 3.75 0.80 5.13
N ILE A 204 2.48 0.77 4.68
CA ILE A 204 1.66 -0.47 4.63
C ILE A 204 2.26 -1.57 3.75
N HIS A 205 3.15 -1.25 2.83
CA HIS A 205 3.86 -2.19 1.97
C HIS A 205 5.28 -2.53 2.45
N SER A 206 5.69 -2.08 3.64
CA SER A 206 7.07 -2.21 4.15
C SER A 206 7.62 -3.63 4.22
N ASP A 207 6.77 -4.62 4.38
CA ASP A 207 7.16 -6.04 4.43
C ASP A 207 7.25 -6.69 3.04
N LEU A 208 6.59 -6.11 2.03
CA LEU A 208 6.50 -6.67 0.67
C LEU A 208 7.63 -6.10 -0.21
N VAL A 209 8.86 -6.36 0.16
CA VAL A 209 10.05 -5.75 -0.45
C VAL A 209 11.01 -6.82 -0.98
N PHE A 210 11.63 -6.53 -2.13
CA PHE A 210 12.61 -7.38 -2.80
C PHE A 210 14.04 -6.88 -2.62
N LYS A 211 14.21 -5.76 -1.91
CA LYS A 211 15.47 -5.20 -1.43
C LYS A 211 15.30 -4.68 -0.01
N LYS A 212 16.39 -4.27 0.64
CA LYS A 212 16.34 -3.75 2.01
C LYS A 212 15.44 -2.50 2.08
N PHE A 213 14.43 -2.56 2.93
CA PHE A 213 13.56 -1.43 3.26
C PHE A 213 14.21 -0.52 4.30
N THR A 214 14.01 0.78 4.15
CA THR A 214 14.38 1.79 5.15
C THR A 214 13.11 2.51 5.58
N SER A 215 12.69 2.33 6.84
CA SER A 215 11.65 3.16 7.45
C SER A 215 12.23 4.52 7.84
N PHE A 216 11.38 5.54 7.92
CA PHE A 216 11.77 6.82 8.52
C PHE A 216 12.28 6.69 9.96
N LEU A 217 11.86 5.66 10.70
CA LEU A 217 12.35 5.40 12.06
C LEU A 217 13.86 5.12 12.14
N HIS A 218 14.53 4.85 11.01
CA HIS A 218 15.99 4.73 10.95
C HIS A 218 16.74 6.08 10.90
N LEU A 219 16.01 7.19 10.80
CA LEU A 219 16.61 8.51 10.77
C LEU A 219 16.87 9.04 12.20
N GLU A 220 17.62 10.13 12.29
CA GLU A 220 17.92 10.79 13.56
C GLU A 220 16.65 11.29 14.25
N ASP A 221 16.62 11.23 15.60
CA ASP A 221 15.45 11.59 16.42
C ASP A 221 14.90 12.99 16.14
N LYS A 222 15.72 13.95 15.75
CA LYS A 222 15.26 15.30 15.40
C LYS A 222 14.24 15.31 14.28
N TYR A 223 14.36 14.40 13.29
CA TYR A 223 13.42 14.28 12.16
C TYR A 223 12.16 13.52 12.53
N LEU A 224 12.20 12.71 13.60
CA LEU A 224 11.05 11.97 14.10
C LEU A 224 10.04 12.86 14.83
N ASN A 225 10.42 14.10 15.17
CA ASN A 225 9.55 15.06 15.86
C ASN A 225 8.38 15.57 14.99
N ASN A 226 8.51 15.52 13.67
CA ASN A 226 7.44 15.89 12.73
C ASN A 226 7.07 14.73 11.79
N LEU A 227 7.12 13.51 12.32
CA LEU A 227 6.84 12.28 11.58
C LEU A 227 5.73 11.49 12.23
N VAL A 228 4.87 10.92 11.38
CA VAL A 228 3.90 9.89 11.73
C VAL A 228 3.99 8.76 10.73
N ILE A 229 4.04 7.52 11.19
CA ILE A 229 4.05 6.32 10.34
C ILE A 229 2.70 5.62 10.46
N LEU A 230 2.15 5.24 9.32
CA LEU A 230 0.93 4.43 9.21
C LEU A 230 1.31 3.03 8.70
N ASN A 231 0.81 1.99 9.35
CA ASN A 231 1.07 0.62 8.90
C ASN A 231 -0.06 -0.34 9.31
N SER A 232 -0.04 -1.54 8.69
CA SER A 232 -1.00 -2.62 8.94
C SER A 232 -0.47 -3.94 8.39
N PRO A 233 -0.74 -5.09 9.01
CA PRO A 233 -0.42 -6.40 8.42
C PRO A 233 -1.31 -6.75 7.22
N SER A 234 -2.29 -5.92 6.88
CA SER A 234 -3.35 -6.25 5.92
C SER A 234 -2.84 -6.52 4.50
N LYS A 235 -1.83 -5.80 4.02
CA LYS A 235 -1.24 -6.04 2.69
C LYS A 235 -0.29 -7.21 2.70
N THR A 236 0.48 -7.37 3.76
CA THR A 236 1.46 -8.45 3.92
C THR A 236 0.79 -9.82 4.01
N PHE A 237 -0.33 -9.93 4.75
CA PHE A 237 -0.97 -11.21 5.06
C PHE A 237 -2.40 -11.37 4.51
N ASN A 238 -2.80 -10.52 3.55
CA ASN A 238 -4.11 -10.57 2.90
C ASN A 238 -5.30 -10.44 3.87
N LEU A 239 -5.28 -9.42 4.74
CA LEU A 239 -6.22 -9.21 5.85
C LEU A 239 -7.04 -7.92 5.71
N ALA A 240 -7.15 -7.35 4.50
CA ALA A 240 -7.77 -6.04 4.30
C ALA A 240 -9.21 -5.95 4.84
N GLY A 241 -9.97 -7.03 4.76
CA GLY A 241 -11.36 -7.10 5.25
C GLY A 241 -11.50 -7.00 6.78
N LEU A 242 -10.42 -7.14 7.55
CA LEU A 242 -10.45 -7.05 9.01
C LEU A 242 -10.31 -5.62 9.55
N ASN A 243 -10.02 -4.65 8.68
CA ASN A 243 -9.96 -3.22 9.03
C ASN A 243 -9.17 -2.93 10.30
N SER A 244 -7.90 -3.35 10.33
CA SER A 244 -6.99 -3.13 11.46
C SER A 244 -5.72 -2.46 11.00
N SER A 245 -5.29 -1.41 11.69
CA SER A 245 -4.07 -0.66 11.42
C SER A 245 -3.56 0.03 12.67
N TYR A 246 -2.35 0.54 12.59
CA TYR A 246 -1.74 1.29 13.68
C TYR A 246 -0.92 2.46 13.15
N ILE A 247 -0.68 3.39 14.05
CA ILE A 247 0.10 4.61 13.84
C ILE A 247 1.25 4.59 14.83
N ILE A 248 2.47 4.91 14.36
CA ILE A 248 3.61 5.14 15.24
C ILE A 248 3.93 6.63 15.21
N CYS A 249 3.89 7.28 16.39
CA CYS A 249 4.14 8.70 16.56
C CYS A 249 4.94 8.93 17.85
N LYS A 250 6.24 9.25 17.71
CA LYS A 250 7.14 9.48 18.86
C LYS A 250 6.94 10.86 19.52
N ASN A 251 6.49 11.85 18.75
CA ASN A 251 6.20 13.18 19.30
C ASN A 251 4.94 13.18 20.14
N SER A 252 5.07 13.39 21.44
CA SER A 252 3.94 13.38 22.38
C SER A 252 2.87 14.43 22.09
N THR A 253 3.25 15.61 21.57
CA THR A 253 2.32 16.68 21.21
C THR A 253 1.50 16.30 19.97
N LEU A 254 2.15 15.82 18.91
CA LEU A 254 1.44 15.31 17.72
C LEU A 254 0.53 14.14 18.09
N LYS A 255 1.04 13.17 18.87
CA LYS A 255 0.26 12.04 19.34
C LYS A 255 -0.98 12.45 20.12
N LYS A 256 -0.87 13.44 21.03
CA LYS A 256 -2.01 13.96 21.80
C LYS A 256 -3.07 14.58 20.89
N ARG A 257 -2.67 15.39 19.89
CA ARG A 257 -3.58 15.98 18.89
C ARG A 257 -4.28 14.89 18.08
N LEU A 258 -3.52 13.93 17.58
CA LEU A 258 -4.05 12.81 16.80
C LEU A 258 -5.03 11.96 17.60
N ASN A 259 -4.69 11.63 18.85
CA ASN A 259 -5.55 10.85 19.74
C ASN A 259 -6.87 11.58 20.03
N SER A 260 -6.85 12.92 20.12
CA SER A 260 -8.07 13.72 20.25
C SER A 260 -9.01 13.57 19.05
N VAL A 261 -8.47 13.55 17.83
CA VAL A 261 -9.25 13.32 16.59
C VAL A 261 -9.78 11.88 16.53
N ILE A 262 -8.91 10.88 16.84
CA ILE A 262 -9.28 9.45 16.88
C ILE A 262 -10.45 9.24 17.84
N ASN A 263 -10.41 9.85 19.04
CA ASN A 263 -11.47 9.74 20.05
C ASN A 263 -12.73 10.48 19.62
N LYS A 264 -12.61 11.69 19.04
CA LYS A 264 -13.74 12.48 18.51
C LYS A 264 -14.57 11.69 17.50
N HIS A 265 -13.90 10.95 16.60
CA HIS A 265 -14.54 10.18 15.55
C HIS A 265 -14.78 8.70 15.90
N HIS A 266 -14.41 8.25 17.10
CA HIS A 266 -14.53 6.86 17.56
C HIS A 266 -13.87 5.82 16.63
N ILE A 267 -12.78 6.19 15.95
CA ILE A 267 -12.09 5.35 14.97
C ILE A 267 -10.92 4.53 15.55
N GLY A 268 -10.64 4.65 16.84
CA GLY A 268 -9.59 3.89 17.53
C GLY A 268 -10.01 2.48 17.96
N SER A 269 -11.28 2.14 17.80
CA SER A 269 -11.81 0.81 18.20
C SER A 269 -11.59 -0.20 17.09
N VAL A 270 -10.50 -0.96 17.20
CA VAL A 270 -10.26 -2.12 16.31
C VAL A 270 -11.06 -3.32 16.83
N ASN A 271 -11.76 -4.00 15.94
CA ASN A 271 -12.56 -5.17 16.30
C ASN A 271 -11.69 -6.34 16.78
N ILE A 272 -12.31 -7.30 17.50
CA ILE A 272 -11.61 -8.42 18.15
C ILE A 272 -10.81 -9.28 17.15
N PHE A 273 -11.32 -9.47 15.93
CA PHE A 273 -10.61 -10.24 14.89
C PHE A 273 -9.43 -9.45 14.33
N GLY A 274 -9.58 -8.14 14.19
CA GLY A 274 -8.49 -7.24 13.78
C GLY A 274 -7.33 -7.25 14.76
N LEU A 275 -7.61 -7.20 16.07
CA LEU A 275 -6.58 -7.30 17.12
C LEU A 275 -5.87 -8.65 17.08
N GLU A 276 -6.62 -9.75 17.03
CA GLU A 276 -6.04 -11.10 16.95
C GLU A 276 -5.22 -11.30 15.68
N SER A 277 -5.68 -10.72 14.56
CA SER A 277 -4.95 -10.82 13.29
C SER A 277 -3.58 -10.14 13.35
N ILE A 278 -3.43 -8.99 14.02
CA ILE A 278 -2.14 -8.33 14.23
C ILE A 278 -1.22 -9.25 15.04
N ILE A 279 -1.73 -9.80 16.16
CA ILE A 279 -0.95 -10.68 17.03
C ILE A 279 -0.48 -11.93 16.28
N SER A 280 -1.40 -12.60 15.59
CA SER A 280 -1.09 -13.84 14.86
C SER A 280 -0.13 -13.59 13.69
N ALA A 281 -0.38 -12.55 12.89
CA ALA A 281 0.43 -12.19 11.74
C ALA A 281 1.90 -11.93 12.15
N TYR A 282 2.13 -11.08 13.12
CA TYR A 282 3.47 -10.65 13.50
C TYR A 282 4.24 -11.66 14.35
N ASN A 283 3.55 -12.49 15.13
CA ASN A 283 4.23 -13.53 15.92
C ASN A 283 4.56 -14.79 15.10
N LYS A 284 3.82 -15.09 14.02
CA LYS A 284 3.92 -16.37 13.30
C LYS A 284 4.20 -16.24 11.81
N GLY A 285 4.15 -15.01 11.26
CA GLY A 285 4.04 -14.78 9.82
C GLY A 285 5.35 -14.79 9.04
N GLU A 286 6.52 -14.73 9.69
CA GLU A 286 7.80 -14.53 9.02
C GLU A 286 8.11 -15.60 7.96
N GLU A 287 8.01 -16.87 8.33
CA GLU A 287 8.30 -17.98 7.42
C GLU A 287 7.38 -17.92 6.17
N TRP A 288 6.07 -17.69 6.40
CA TRP A 288 5.10 -17.57 5.30
C TRP A 288 5.43 -16.38 4.38
N LEU A 289 5.84 -15.27 4.96
CA LEU A 289 6.19 -14.06 4.20
C LEU A 289 7.42 -14.31 3.30
N GLU A 290 8.45 -15.02 3.79
CA GLU A 290 9.62 -15.33 2.97
C GLU A 290 9.23 -16.19 1.76
N PHE A 291 8.37 -17.20 1.93
CA PHE A 291 7.85 -18.00 0.82
C PHE A 291 7.01 -17.15 -0.14
N LEU A 292 6.15 -16.25 0.37
CA LEU A 292 5.38 -15.34 -0.46
C LEU A 292 6.30 -14.44 -1.30
N LEU A 293 7.30 -13.82 -0.69
CA LEU A 293 8.23 -12.92 -1.37
C LEU A 293 8.97 -13.64 -2.50
N GLN A 294 9.41 -14.89 -2.27
CA GLN A 294 10.04 -15.68 -3.31
C GLN A 294 9.06 -15.98 -4.46
N TYR A 295 7.83 -16.40 -4.15
CA TYR A 295 6.80 -16.67 -5.16
C TYR A 295 6.46 -15.43 -5.99
N LEU A 296 6.31 -14.26 -5.34
CA LEU A 296 6.06 -12.99 -6.02
C LEU A 296 7.24 -12.58 -6.93
N LYS A 297 8.48 -12.80 -6.47
CA LYS A 297 9.68 -12.54 -7.27
C LYS A 297 9.71 -13.43 -8.52
N ASP A 298 9.31 -14.69 -8.41
CA ASP A 298 9.22 -15.62 -9.54
C ASP A 298 8.12 -15.19 -10.51
N ASN A 299 6.98 -14.67 -10.01
CA ASN A 299 5.93 -14.08 -10.84
C ASN A 299 6.42 -12.82 -11.57
N ILE A 300 7.14 -11.92 -10.89
CA ILE A 300 7.73 -10.72 -11.52
C ILE A 300 8.68 -11.10 -12.65
N ASN A 301 9.59 -12.04 -12.39
CA ASN A 301 10.54 -12.50 -13.40
C ASN A 301 9.84 -13.12 -14.60
N TYR A 302 8.81 -13.92 -14.35
CA TYR A 302 8.03 -14.51 -15.43
C TYR A 302 7.34 -13.45 -16.31
N VAL A 303 6.77 -12.41 -15.73
CA VAL A 303 6.15 -11.31 -16.51
C VAL A 303 7.21 -10.59 -17.34
N ASP A 304 8.37 -10.33 -16.77
CA ASP A 304 9.47 -9.65 -17.45
C ASP A 304 9.99 -10.46 -18.65
N ASP A 305 10.26 -11.76 -18.45
CA ASP A 305 10.71 -12.67 -19.48
C ASP A 305 9.64 -12.82 -20.58
N PHE A 306 8.37 -13.01 -20.19
CA PHE A 306 7.25 -13.17 -21.10
C PHE A 306 7.07 -11.95 -22.01
N LEU A 307 7.11 -10.72 -21.44
CA LEU A 307 6.95 -9.50 -22.24
C LEU A 307 8.14 -9.26 -23.17
N LYS A 308 9.37 -9.53 -22.74
CA LYS A 308 10.56 -9.43 -23.61
C LYS A 308 10.54 -10.38 -24.79
N GLU A 309 10.05 -11.59 -24.57
CA GLU A 309 9.99 -12.63 -25.60
C GLU A 309 8.83 -12.42 -26.59
N ASN A 310 7.69 -11.94 -26.09
CA ASN A 310 6.43 -11.96 -26.84
C ASN A 310 5.89 -10.57 -27.19
N ASN A 311 6.23 -9.52 -26.43
CA ASN A 311 5.64 -8.18 -26.64
C ASN A 311 6.55 -7.05 -26.13
N ASN A 312 7.42 -6.55 -27.02
CA ASN A 312 8.33 -5.44 -26.69
C ASN A 312 7.64 -4.05 -26.63
N SER A 313 6.36 -3.97 -26.93
CA SER A 313 5.60 -2.71 -26.90
C SER A 313 5.06 -2.38 -25.51
N ILE A 314 4.98 -3.36 -24.62
CA ILE A 314 4.60 -3.19 -23.21
C ILE A 314 5.84 -3.38 -22.36
N THR A 315 6.18 -2.38 -21.56
CA THR A 315 7.37 -2.41 -20.71
C THR A 315 7.02 -2.09 -19.25
N PHE A 316 7.91 -2.42 -18.34
CA PHE A 316 7.85 -1.97 -16.97
C PHE A 316 9.24 -2.06 -16.33
N ASN A 317 9.46 -1.28 -15.30
CA ASN A 317 10.64 -1.47 -14.43
C ASN A 317 10.30 -2.48 -13.33
N LYS A 318 11.18 -3.48 -13.12
CA LYS A 318 10.97 -4.46 -12.02
C LYS A 318 10.80 -3.72 -10.71
N PRO A 319 9.69 -3.95 -9.99
CA PRO A 319 9.45 -3.25 -8.75
C PRO A 319 10.45 -3.69 -7.67
N GLU A 320 10.86 -2.76 -6.84
CA GLU A 320 11.67 -3.02 -5.66
C GLU A 320 10.82 -3.49 -4.48
N ALA A 321 9.50 -3.31 -4.59
CA ALA A 321 8.51 -3.69 -3.59
C ALA A 321 7.13 -3.89 -4.20
N THR A 322 6.21 -4.46 -3.44
CA THR A 322 4.81 -4.73 -3.74
C THR A 322 4.60 -5.88 -4.73
N TYR A 323 3.37 -6.30 -4.86
CA TYR A 323 2.92 -7.26 -5.89
C TYR A 323 2.17 -6.57 -7.04
N LEU A 324 2.51 -5.29 -7.27
CA LEU A 324 1.84 -4.43 -8.25
C LEU A 324 2.86 -4.00 -9.30
N LEU A 325 2.62 -4.35 -10.56
CA LEU A 325 3.46 -3.93 -11.67
C LEU A 325 2.86 -2.70 -12.33
N TRP A 326 3.71 -1.75 -12.69
CA TRP A 326 3.36 -0.52 -13.36
C TRP A 326 3.72 -0.63 -14.84
N LEU A 327 2.78 -1.16 -15.64
CA LEU A 327 2.99 -1.46 -17.06
C LEU A 327 2.87 -0.21 -17.91
N ASN A 328 3.84 0.04 -18.78
CA ASN A 328 3.91 1.16 -19.71
C ASN A 328 3.47 0.72 -21.11
N PHE A 329 2.40 1.31 -21.61
CA PHE A 329 1.81 1.06 -22.94
C PHE A 329 2.10 2.21 -23.92
N SER A 330 2.97 3.17 -23.60
CA SER A 330 3.20 4.36 -24.43
C SER A 330 3.74 4.07 -25.82
N LYS A 331 4.32 2.89 -26.04
CA LYS A 331 4.77 2.44 -27.38
C LYS A 331 3.63 1.90 -28.25
N ILE A 332 2.48 1.60 -27.68
CA ILE A 332 1.29 1.19 -28.44
C ILE A 332 0.74 2.42 -29.16
N LYS A 333 0.63 2.33 -30.49
CA LYS A 333 0.12 3.43 -31.33
C LYS A 333 -1.41 3.53 -31.25
N ASP A 334 -1.91 3.90 -30.09
CA ASP A 334 -3.34 4.06 -29.84
C ASP A 334 -3.58 5.12 -28.74
N SER A 335 -4.81 5.57 -28.58
CA SER A 335 -5.16 6.47 -27.48
C SER A 335 -5.20 5.72 -26.14
N HIS A 336 -4.91 6.41 -25.03
CA HIS A 336 -5.01 5.82 -23.70
C HIS A 336 -6.38 5.16 -23.45
N LYS A 337 -7.46 5.84 -23.88
CA LYS A 337 -8.83 5.32 -23.74
C LYS A 337 -9.02 4.02 -24.54
N ASN A 338 -8.58 3.99 -25.79
CA ASN A 338 -8.71 2.79 -26.63
C ASN A 338 -7.90 1.62 -26.04
N ILE A 339 -6.68 1.88 -25.53
CA ILE A 339 -5.90 0.84 -24.84
C ILE A 339 -6.67 0.29 -23.62
N PHE A 340 -7.29 1.16 -22.84
CA PHE A 340 -8.12 0.73 -21.71
C PHE A 340 -9.32 -0.11 -22.16
N ASP A 341 -10.05 0.35 -23.20
CA ASP A 341 -11.20 -0.37 -23.74
C ASP A 341 -10.78 -1.74 -24.31
N ARG A 342 -9.63 -1.83 -24.97
CA ARG A 342 -9.06 -3.09 -25.50
C ARG A 342 -8.65 -4.04 -24.36
N LEU A 343 -8.02 -3.54 -23.30
CA LEU A 343 -7.74 -4.34 -22.11
C LEU A 343 -9.01 -4.94 -21.53
N LEU A 344 -10.03 -4.11 -21.39
CA LEU A 344 -11.29 -4.48 -20.74
C LEU A 344 -12.13 -5.45 -21.56
N HIS A 345 -12.34 -5.15 -22.85
CA HIS A 345 -13.33 -5.85 -23.67
C HIS A 345 -12.71 -6.91 -24.60
N ASN A 346 -11.50 -6.73 -25.08
CA ASN A 346 -10.88 -7.68 -25.99
C ASN A 346 -9.98 -8.67 -25.23
N ALA A 347 -9.06 -8.15 -24.39
CA ALA A 347 -8.21 -9.00 -23.55
C ALA A 347 -8.95 -9.58 -22.33
N ASN A 348 -10.15 -9.10 -22.01
CA ASN A 348 -10.89 -9.48 -20.80
C ASN A 348 -10.06 -9.35 -19.50
N LEU A 349 -9.25 -8.30 -19.41
CA LEU A 349 -8.40 -8.00 -18.26
C LEU A 349 -8.80 -6.67 -17.63
N VAL A 350 -9.03 -6.68 -16.33
CA VAL A 350 -9.31 -5.45 -15.57
C VAL A 350 -8.06 -5.06 -14.79
N LEU A 351 -7.37 -4.04 -15.27
CA LEU A 351 -6.24 -3.38 -14.63
C LEU A 351 -6.69 -2.03 -14.04
N ASN A 352 -5.91 -1.46 -13.11
CA ASN A 352 -6.16 -0.08 -12.75
C ASN A 352 -5.65 0.86 -13.84
N ASP A 353 -6.51 1.77 -14.27
CA ASP A 353 -6.15 2.89 -15.15
C ASP A 353 -5.14 3.80 -14.43
N GLY A 354 -3.98 3.96 -15.03
CA GLY A 354 -2.89 4.75 -14.48
C GLY A 354 -3.22 6.23 -14.32
N SER A 355 -4.12 6.78 -15.12
CA SER A 355 -4.55 8.17 -15.01
C SER A 355 -5.21 8.50 -13.66
N THR A 356 -5.74 7.49 -12.97
CA THR A 356 -6.31 7.63 -11.62
C THR A 356 -5.25 7.89 -10.54
N PHE A 357 -3.99 7.57 -10.80
CA PHE A 357 -2.85 7.81 -9.89
C PHE A 357 -2.19 9.19 -10.08
N GLY A 358 -2.67 9.97 -11.04
CA GLY A 358 -2.17 11.28 -11.44
C GLY A 358 -1.99 11.37 -12.95
N LYS A 359 -1.85 12.58 -13.48
CA LYS A 359 -1.71 12.82 -14.95
C LYS A 359 -0.48 12.11 -15.53
N GLU A 360 0.55 11.86 -14.72
CA GLU A 360 1.78 11.16 -15.08
C GLU A 360 1.54 9.68 -15.36
N GLY A 361 0.42 9.13 -14.89
CA GLY A 361 0.00 7.75 -15.13
C GLY A 361 -0.68 7.49 -16.48
N LYS A 362 -0.82 8.52 -17.34
CA LYS A 362 -1.35 8.34 -18.69
C LYS A 362 -0.49 7.34 -19.48
N TYR A 363 -1.14 6.37 -20.12
CA TYR A 363 -0.52 5.22 -20.81
C TYR A 363 0.12 4.17 -19.88
N TYR A 364 -0.07 4.28 -18.58
CA TYR A 364 0.30 3.23 -17.64
C TYR A 364 -0.94 2.50 -17.13
N PHE A 365 -0.75 1.23 -16.76
CA PHE A 365 -1.79 0.41 -16.14
C PHE A 365 -1.16 -0.42 -15.03
N ARG A 366 -1.79 -0.43 -13.84
CA ARG A 366 -1.27 -1.20 -12.71
C ARG A 366 -1.85 -2.61 -12.72
N LEU A 367 -0.97 -3.59 -12.80
CA LEU A 367 -1.26 -5.03 -12.79
C LEU A 367 -0.95 -5.63 -11.41
N ASN A 368 -1.90 -6.30 -10.79
CA ASN A 368 -1.69 -7.11 -9.60
C ASN A 368 -1.26 -8.53 -10.00
N ILE A 369 -0.10 -8.98 -9.49
CA ILE A 369 0.48 -10.29 -9.79
C ILE A 369 0.45 -11.27 -8.60
N ALA A 370 -0.28 -10.93 -7.52
CA ALA A 370 -0.44 -11.80 -6.35
C ALA A 370 -1.57 -12.83 -6.60
N LEU A 371 -1.34 -13.72 -7.54
CA LEU A 371 -2.23 -14.82 -7.95
C LEU A 371 -1.39 -16.02 -8.37
N SER A 372 -2.04 -17.20 -8.49
CA SER A 372 -1.32 -18.42 -8.88
C SER A 372 -0.63 -18.28 -10.24
N LYS A 373 0.46 -19.01 -10.40
CA LYS A 373 1.26 -19.01 -11.64
C LYS A 373 0.40 -19.32 -12.86
N ASN A 374 -0.49 -20.31 -12.76
CA ASN A 374 -1.38 -20.71 -13.85
C ASN A 374 -2.33 -19.58 -14.27
N GLU A 375 -2.89 -18.84 -13.32
CA GLU A 375 -3.78 -17.71 -13.64
C GLU A 375 -3.00 -16.51 -14.20
N LEU A 376 -1.76 -16.30 -13.75
CA LEU A 376 -0.86 -15.29 -14.32
C LEU A 376 -0.53 -15.60 -15.78
N ILE A 377 -0.14 -16.84 -16.09
CA ILE A 377 0.14 -17.31 -17.47
C ILE A 377 -1.04 -17.07 -18.39
N LYS A 378 -2.24 -17.47 -17.97
CA LYS A 378 -3.47 -17.24 -18.74
C LYS A 378 -3.72 -15.76 -19.00
N SER A 379 -3.55 -14.91 -17.96
CA SER A 379 -3.76 -13.47 -18.08
C SER A 379 -2.79 -12.81 -19.06
N LEU A 380 -1.53 -13.20 -19.01
CA LEU A 380 -0.51 -12.71 -19.94
C LEU A 380 -0.75 -13.19 -21.38
N SER A 381 -1.27 -14.40 -21.58
CA SER A 381 -1.65 -14.88 -22.91
C SER A 381 -2.76 -14.03 -23.52
N TYR A 382 -3.78 -13.64 -22.75
CA TYR A 382 -4.83 -12.72 -23.22
C TYR A 382 -4.28 -11.33 -23.57
N LEU A 383 -3.40 -10.81 -22.72
CA LEU A 383 -2.72 -9.54 -22.96
C LEU A 383 -1.94 -9.56 -24.27
N ASN A 384 -1.17 -10.63 -24.48
CA ASN A 384 -0.34 -10.78 -25.66
C ASN A 384 -1.17 -10.94 -26.95
N ASN A 385 -2.23 -11.73 -26.92
CA ASN A 385 -3.12 -11.93 -28.08
C ASN A 385 -3.76 -10.62 -28.56
N GLU A 386 -3.98 -9.67 -27.67
CA GLU A 386 -4.60 -8.38 -28.00
C GLU A 386 -3.59 -7.33 -28.48
N PHE A 387 -2.37 -7.34 -27.95
CA PHE A 387 -1.39 -6.26 -28.18
C PHE A 387 -0.14 -6.67 -28.96
N ASN A 388 -0.12 -7.88 -29.52
CA ASN A 388 1.00 -8.36 -30.36
C ASN A 388 0.84 -7.98 -31.83
#